data_c4378cac8a7384f992c32dd1f1830998
#
_entry.id   c4378cac8a7384f992c32dd1f1830998
#
_cell.length_a   1.000
_cell.length_b   1.000
_cell.length_c   1.000
_cell.angle_alpha   90.00
_cell.angle_beta   90.00
_cell.angle_gamma   90.00
#
_symmetry.space_group_name_H-M   'P 1'
#
loop_
_entity.id
_entity.type
_entity.pdbx_description
1 polymer ?
#
loop_
_entity_poly.entity_id
_entity_poly.type
_entity_poly.pdbx_seq_one_letter_code
_entity_poly.pdbx_strand_id
1 'polypeptide(L)'
;MTQTAANSEPARTMLSFNNVELFYDHVYALKGVSIDLMEGETVALIGANGAGKSSILRAITGLRKIKTGTISYLGERIDGCPAAEIAKRGIAMVPEGRRVFPLMSVKDNLLMGAFTRTDKQGIEQTLDSVLSRFPRLKERFNQQASTLSGGEQQMMVIGRALMAKPKLLLLDEPSLGIAPKLVQDIARAIVAISRDEGVSVLLVEQNSRMALSISNRAYAMSTGQIVLSGASKDLMHDERIKAAYLGGDL
;
A
#
# COMPACT_ATOMS: atom_id res chain seq x y z
N MET A 1 -16.42 1.56 -42.00
CA MET A 1 -16.21 0.98 -40.65
C MET A 1 -15.35 1.98 -39.86
N THR A 2 -16.01 2.84 -39.11
CA THR A 2 -15.36 3.92 -38.35
C THR A 2 -14.98 3.38 -36.98
N GLN A 3 -13.67 3.23 -36.73
CA GLN A 3 -13.14 2.93 -35.40
C GLN A 3 -13.36 4.16 -34.52
N THR A 4 -14.25 4.03 -33.55
CA THR A 4 -14.40 4.98 -32.46
C THR A 4 -13.17 4.90 -31.57
N ALA A 5 -12.26 5.86 -31.69
CA ALA A 5 -11.18 6.06 -30.74
C ALA A 5 -11.80 6.37 -29.38
N ALA A 6 -11.62 5.47 -28.43
CA ALA A 6 -11.97 5.71 -27.03
C ALA A 6 -11.12 6.89 -26.54
N ASN A 7 -11.77 8.02 -26.30
CA ASN A 7 -11.20 9.18 -25.66
C ASN A 7 -10.91 8.79 -24.19
N SER A 8 -9.72 8.29 -23.90
CA SER A 8 -9.28 8.09 -22.51
C SER A 8 -8.98 9.48 -21.93
N GLU A 9 -9.82 9.93 -21.01
CA GLU A 9 -9.48 11.09 -20.17
C GLU A 9 -8.08 10.88 -19.57
N PRO A 10 -7.27 11.94 -19.49
CA PRO A 10 -5.93 11.83 -18.88
C PRO A 10 -6.08 11.33 -17.44
N ALA A 11 -5.34 10.28 -17.08
CA ALA A 11 -5.38 9.68 -15.76
C ALA A 11 -5.15 10.76 -14.69
N ARG A 12 -6.09 10.90 -13.76
CA ARG A 12 -6.02 11.92 -12.70
C ARG A 12 -5.00 11.52 -11.65
N THR A 13 -4.19 12.49 -11.21
CA THR A 13 -3.22 12.27 -10.13
C THR A 13 -3.95 12.05 -8.80
N MET A 14 -3.77 10.86 -8.21
CA MET A 14 -4.28 10.49 -6.89
C MET A 14 -3.40 11.07 -5.78
N LEU A 15 -2.09 10.85 -5.87
CA LEU A 15 -1.10 11.28 -4.89
C LEU A 15 0.07 11.94 -5.61
N SER A 16 0.49 13.10 -5.12
CA SER A 16 1.73 13.77 -5.53
C SER A 16 2.58 14.03 -4.29
N PHE A 17 3.82 13.54 -4.33
CA PHE A 17 4.83 13.71 -3.30
C PHE A 17 6.01 14.42 -3.97
N ASN A 18 6.21 15.70 -3.70
CA ASN A 18 7.07 16.54 -4.51
C ASN A 18 8.21 17.17 -3.69
N ASN A 19 9.43 16.81 -4.06
CA ASN A 19 10.69 17.30 -3.49
C ASN A 19 10.71 17.27 -1.95
N VAL A 20 10.26 16.15 -1.36
CA VAL A 20 10.06 16.03 0.08
C VAL A 20 11.35 15.66 0.79
N GLU A 21 11.65 16.43 1.83
CA GLU A 21 12.69 16.14 2.80
C GLU A 21 12.10 15.77 4.15
N LEU A 22 12.65 14.73 4.78
CA LEU A 22 12.23 14.28 6.09
C LEU A 22 13.43 13.85 6.94
N PHE A 23 13.39 14.23 8.21
CA PHE A 23 14.40 13.89 9.20
C PHE A 23 13.80 13.13 10.38
N TYR A 24 14.57 12.22 10.94
CA TYR A 24 14.38 11.66 12.27
C TYR A 24 15.56 12.18 13.11
N ASP A 25 15.30 13.17 13.92
CA ASP A 25 16.33 13.92 14.67
C ASP A 25 17.45 14.40 13.72
N HIS A 26 18.62 13.76 13.76
CA HIS A 26 19.75 14.09 12.88
C HIS A 26 19.85 13.20 11.64
N VAL A 27 19.00 12.19 11.50
CA VAL A 27 19.05 11.26 10.36
C VAL A 27 18.22 11.81 9.20
N TYR A 28 18.88 12.10 8.09
CA TYR A 28 18.25 12.55 6.85
C TYR A 28 17.66 11.36 6.11
N ALA A 29 16.39 11.09 6.35
CA ALA A 29 15.69 9.89 5.88
C ALA A 29 15.14 10.02 4.47
N LEU A 30 14.65 11.21 4.07
CA LEU A 30 14.20 11.51 2.69
C LEU A 30 14.89 12.75 2.19
N LYS A 31 15.50 12.67 1.01
CA LYS A 31 16.43 13.66 0.46
C LYS A 31 15.89 14.21 -0.86
N GLY A 32 14.83 15.03 -0.81
CA GLY A 32 14.22 15.61 -2.00
C GLY A 32 13.48 14.59 -2.85
N VAL A 33 12.73 13.68 -2.21
CA VAL A 33 12.01 12.60 -2.89
C VAL A 33 10.80 13.16 -3.64
N SER A 34 10.62 12.68 -4.90
CA SER A 34 9.41 12.94 -5.69
C SER A 34 8.87 11.63 -6.24
N ILE A 35 7.59 11.37 -5.98
CA ILE A 35 6.83 10.25 -6.54
C ILE A 35 5.40 10.72 -6.83
N ASP A 36 4.76 10.09 -7.79
CA ASP A 36 3.35 10.30 -8.12
C ASP A 36 2.64 8.95 -8.30
N LEU A 37 1.35 8.96 -8.10
CA LEU A 37 0.46 7.81 -8.27
C LEU A 37 -0.84 8.30 -8.88
N MET A 38 -1.32 7.61 -9.93
CA MET A 38 -2.57 7.93 -10.62
C MET A 38 -3.75 7.18 -9.99
N GLU A 39 -4.97 7.67 -10.24
CA GLU A 39 -6.19 6.96 -9.80
C GLU A 39 -6.26 5.56 -10.42
N GLY A 40 -6.57 4.56 -9.60
CA GLY A 40 -6.65 3.14 -9.99
C GLY A 40 -5.30 2.47 -10.29
N GLU A 41 -4.18 3.17 -10.08
CA GLU A 41 -2.84 2.63 -10.32
C GLU A 41 -2.31 1.88 -9.11
N THR A 42 -1.54 0.82 -9.36
CA THR A 42 -0.65 0.19 -8.37
C THR A 42 0.78 0.62 -8.64
N VAL A 43 1.39 1.34 -7.70
CA VAL A 43 2.78 1.76 -7.75
C VAL A 43 3.58 1.03 -6.68
N ALA A 44 4.73 0.48 -7.06
CA ALA A 44 5.66 -0.13 -6.12
C ALA A 44 6.80 0.83 -5.76
N LEU A 45 7.20 0.82 -4.50
CA LEU A 45 8.40 1.45 -3.99
C LEU A 45 9.32 0.35 -3.47
N ILE A 46 10.39 0.06 -4.22
CA ILE A 46 11.33 -1.00 -3.91
C ILE A 46 12.66 -0.46 -3.39
N GLY A 47 13.34 -1.23 -2.58
CA GLY A 47 14.64 -0.83 -2.03
C GLY A 47 15.01 -1.66 -0.80
N ALA A 48 16.28 -1.59 -0.42
CA ALA A 48 16.81 -2.27 0.77
C ALA A 48 16.17 -1.72 2.06
N ASN A 49 16.34 -2.47 3.16
CA ASN A 49 15.97 -1.99 4.50
C ASN A 49 16.75 -0.72 4.83
N GLY A 50 16.05 0.25 5.44
CA GLY A 50 16.66 1.56 5.74
C GLY A 50 16.74 2.52 4.55
N ALA A 51 16.31 2.15 3.34
CA ALA A 51 16.31 3.05 2.19
C ALA A 51 15.37 4.28 2.34
N GLY A 52 14.43 4.28 3.29
CA GLY A 52 13.49 5.36 3.53
C GLY A 52 12.04 5.07 3.10
N LYS A 53 11.75 3.87 2.61
CA LYS A 53 10.44 3.46 2.07
C LYS A 53 9.28 3.72 3.05
N SER A 54 9.34 3.18 4.26
CA SER A 54 8.31 3.38 5.29
C SER A 54 8.20 4.84 5.75
N SER A 55 9.27 5.65 5.58
CA SER A 55 9.23 7.09 5.88
C SER A 55 8.30 7.84 4.93
N ILE A 56 8.24 7.44 3.65
CA ILE A 56 7.28 7.97 2.68
C ILE A 56 5.86 7.70 3.16
N LEU A 57 5.53 6.45 3.53
CA LEU A 57 4.19 6.10 4.01
C LEU A 57 3.81 6.87 5.28
N ARG A 58 4.76 7.03 6.21
CA ARG A 58 4.54 7.81 7.45
C ARG A 58 4.34 9.30 7.17
N ALA A 59 5.01 9.86 6.16
CA ALA A 59 4.81 11.23 5.73
C ALA A 59 3.41 11.42 5.09
N ILE A 60 3.00 10.53 4.19
CA ILE A 60 1.67 10.55 3.54
C ILE A 60 0.56 10.46 4.58
N THR A 61 0.72 9.60 5.59
CA THR A 61 -0.29 9.40 6.65
C THR A 61 -0.26 10.43 7.78
N GLY A 62 0.60 11.45 7.71
CA GLY A 62 0.73 12.47 8.75
C GLY A 62 1.35 11.97 10.07
N LEU A 63 1.86 10.72 10.10
CA LEU A 63 2.56 10.16 11.26
C LEU A 63 3.97 10.76 11.45
N ARG A 64 4.50 11.39 10.40
CA ARG A 64 5.74 12.18 10.45
C ARG A 64 5.59 13.45 9.64
N LYS A 65 6.04 14.57 10.20
CA LYS A 65 6.08 15.86 9.51
C LYS A 65 7.26 15.89 8.55
N ILE A 66 7.03 16.41 7.36
CA ILE A 66 8.09 16.72 6.40
C ILE A 66 8.78 18.03 6.80
N LYS A 67 10.02 18.22 6.37
CA LYS A 67 10.77 19.47 6.58
C LYS A 67 10.53 20.45 5.44
N THR A 68 10.62 19.97 4.21
CA THR A 68 10.39 20.73 2.97
C THR A 68 9.63 19.89 1.97
N GLY A 69 9.19 20.51 0.89
CA GLY A 69 8.39 19.85 -0.15
C GLY A 69 6.89 19.93 0.09
N THR A 70 6.15 19.17 -0.68
CA THR A 70 4.68 19.12 -0.60
C THR A 70 4.15 17.73 -0.80
N ILE A 71 3.05 17.39 -0.13
CA ILE A 71 2.28 16.16 -0.35
C ILE A 71 0.85 16.56 -0.67
N SER A 72 0.34 16.14 -1.84
CA SER A 72 -1.04 16.41 -2.24
C SER A 72 -1.76 15.12 -2.55
N TYR A 73 -3.02 15.05 -2.15
CA TYR A 73 -3.93 13.94 -2.38
C TYR A 73 -5.19 14.46 -3.08
N LEU A 74 -5.52 13.93 -4.25
CA LEU A 74 -6.62 14.40 -5.11
C LEU A 74 -6.56 15.90 -5.40
N GLY A 75 -5.35 16.45 -5.52
CA GLY A 75 -5.10 17.87 -5.75
C GLY A 75 -5.09 18.74 -4.49
N GLU A 76 -5.50 18.21 -3.35
CA GLU A 76 -5.47 18.93 -2.08
C GLU A 76 -4.20 18.64 -1.28
N ARG A 77 -3.63 19.66 -0.69
CA ARG A 77 -2.45 19.54 0.16
C ARG A 77 -2.78 18.84 1.47
N ILE A 78 -1.99 17.81 1.85
CA ILE A 78 -2.21 16.99 3.05
C ILE A 78 -1.01 17.00 4.02
N ASP A 79 0.15 17.52 3.62
CA ASP A 79 1.28 17.66 4.52
C ASP A 79 0.94 18.58 5.69
N GLY A 80 1.15 18.12 6.91
CA GLY A 80 0.74 18.82 8.13
C GLY A 80 -0.68 18.54 8.61
N CYS A 81 -1.53 17.83 7.85
CA CYS A 81 -2.82 17.35 8.33
C CYS A 81 -2.64 16.28 9.42
N PRO A 82 -3.50 16.25 10.45
CA PRO A 82 -3.54 15.16 11.41
C PRO A 82 -3.86 13.82 10.75
N ALA A 83 -3.23 12.73 11.23
CA ALA A 83 -3.44 11.39 10.67
C ALA A 83 -4.91 10.95 10.63
N ALA A 84 -5.70 11.35 11.65
CA ALA A 84 -7.13 11.05 11.69
C ALA A 84 -7.93 11.71 10.55
N GLU A 85 -7.54 12.92 10.13
CA GLU A 85 -8.17 13.61 8.99
C GLU A 85 -7.76 12.96 7.67
N ILE A 86 -6.49 12.58 7.53
CA ILE A 86 -5.98 11.87 6.35
C ILE A 86 -6.73 10.54 6.17
N ALA A 87 -6.93 9.79 7.26
CA ALA A 87 -7.70 8.55 7.22
C ALA A 87 -9.16 8.78 6.76
N LYS A 88 -9.83 9.84 7.25
CA LYS A 88 -11.20 10.21 6.83
C LYS A 88 -11.29 10.60 5.36
N ARG A 89 -10.21 11.06 4.74
CA ARG A 89 -10.16 11.38 3.30
C ARG A 89 -10.09 10.13 2.41
N GLY A 90 -10.00 8.92 3.01
CA GLY A 90 -9.98 7.65 2.29
C GLY A 90 -8.57 7.11 2.02
N ILE A 91 -7.58 7.48 2.83
CA ILE A 91 -6.25 6.86 2.83
C ILE A 91 -6.17 5.86 3.97
N ALA A 92 -5.96 4.57 3.66
CA ALA A 92 -5.74 3.53 4.66
C ALA A 92 -4.31 2.97 4.55
N MET A 93 -3.71 2.64 5.70
CA MET A 93 -2.37 2.07 5.75
C MET A 93 -2.36 0.73 6.48
N VAL A 94 -1.71 -0.25 5.88
CA VAL A 94 -1.31 -1.51 6.52
C VAL A 94 0.17 -1.38 6.88
N PRO A 95 0.51 -1.16 8.15
CA PRO A 95 1.90 -1.03 8.58
C PRO A 95 2.60 -2.38 8.63
N GLU A 96 3.92 -2.36 8.59
CA GLU A 96 4.78 -3.51 8.85
C GLU A 96 4.48 -4.15 10.22
N GLY A 97 4.65 -5.46 10.32
CA GLY A 97 4.52 -6.21 11.58
C GLY A 97 3.07 -6.57 11.96
N ARG A 98 2.17 -6.62 10.98
CA ARG A 98 0.79 -7.12 11.05
C ARG A 98 -0.14 -6.34 11.98
N ARG A 99 0.31 -5.80 13.10
CA ARG A 99 -0.44 -4.94 14.05
C ARG A 99 -1.89 -5.41 14.31
N VAL A 100 -2.05 -6.69 14.62
CA VAL A 100 -3.34 -7.28 15.02
C VAL A 100 -3.70 -6.90 16.45
N PHE A 101 -5.00 -6.95 16.78
CA PHE A 101 -5.48 -6.97 18.16
C PHE A 101 -5.59 -8.43 18.61
N PRO A 102 -4.59 -8.99 19.31
CA PRO A 102 -4.44 -10.44 19.44
C PRO A 102 -5.56 -11.14 20.21
N LEU A 103 -6.14 -10.47 21.20
CA LEU A 103 -7.23 -11.01 22.04
C LEU A 103 -8.62 -10.80 21.44
N MET A 104 -8.75 -9.97 20.41
CA MET A 104 -10.00 -9.76 19.69
C MET A 104 -10.21 -10.86 18.65
N SER A 105 -11.47 -11.14 18.33
CA SER A 105 -11.82 -12.05 17.24
C SER A 105 -11.40 -11.51 15.86
N VAL A 106 -11.37 -12.37 14.84
CA VAL A 106 -11.21 -11.94 13.44
C VAL A 106 -12.29 -10.92 13.07
N LYS A 107 -13.55 -11.20 13.43
CA LYS A 107 -14.68 -10.28 13.24
C LYS A 107 -14.39 -8.90 13.81
N ASP A 108 -14.02 -8.83 15.09
CA ASP A 108 -13.83 -7.55 15.76
C ASP A 108 -12.61 -6.81 15.21
N ASN A 109 -11.52 -7.53 14.88
CA ASN A 109 -10.38 -6.93 14.17
C ASN A 109 -10.80 -6.28 12.85
N LEU A 110 -11.62 -6.95 12.03
CA LEU A 110 -12.11 -6.40 10.77
C LEU A 110 -12.98 -5.17 11.02
N LEU A 111 -13.97 -5.27 11.92
CA LEU A 111 -14.89 -4.17 12.23
C LEU A 111 -14.20 -2.93 12.78
N MET A 112 -13.06 -3.06 13.48
CA MET A 112 -12.23 -1.93 13.89
C MET A 112 -11.77 -1.07 12.71
N GLY A 113 -11.65 -1.64 11.50
CA GLY A 113 -11.30 -0.88 10.30
C GLY A 113 -12.39 0.08 9.83
N ALA A 114 -13.64 -0.16 10.23
CA ALA A 114 -14.79 0.69 9.87
C ALA A 114 -15.09 1.79 10.90
N PHE A 115 -14.22 2.02 11.90
CA PHE A 115 -14.51 2.89 13.05
C PHE A 115 -14.88 4.34 12.68
N THR A 116 -14.47 4.82 11.51
CA THR A 116 -14.81 6.17 11.00
C THR A 116 -16.12 6.21 10.24
N ARG A 117 -16.77 5.05 10.00
CA ARG A 117 -17.98 4.92 9.19
C ARG A 117 -19.22 4.77 10.08
N THR A 118 -20.35 5.27 9.58
CA THR A 118 -21.65 5.20 10.28
C THR A 118 -22.73 4.47 9.47
N ASP A 119 -22.42 4.13 8.22
CA ASP A 119 -23.30 3.46 7.26
C ASP A 119 -23.37 1.94 7.53
N LYS A 120 -24.20 1.51 8.47
CA LYS A 120 -24.28 0.10 8.91
C LYS A 120 -24.39 -0.90 7.75
N GLN A 121 -25.33 -0.67 6.82
CA GLN A 121 -25.52 -1.54 5.66
C GLN A 121 -24.27 -1.61 4.76
N GLY A 122 -23.60 -0.48 4.51
CA GLY A 122 -22.37 -0.45 3.73
C GLY A 122 -21.20 -1.13 4.44
N ILE A 123 -21.16 -1.08 5.79
CA ILE A 123 -20.16 -1.82 6.59
C ILE A 123 -20.37 -3.33 6.44
N GLU A 124 -21.61 -3.83 6.52
CA GLU A 124 -21.96 -5.24 6.32
C GLU A 124 -21.57 -5.71 4.91
N GLN A 125 -21.94 -4.97 3.87
CA GLN A 125 -21.55 -5.27 2.49
C GLN A 125 -20.03 -5.32 2.30
N THR A 126 -19.30 -4.39 2.91
CA THR A 126 -17.84 -4.37 2.85
C THR A 126 -17.25 -5.58 3.58
N LEU A 127 -17.82 -5.97 4.72
CA LEU A 127 -17.39 -7.15 5.47
C LEU A 127 -17.59 -8.43 4.64
N ASP A 128 -18.73 -8.58 3.98
CA ASP A 128 -19.02 -9.72 3.10
C ASP A 128 -18.03 -9.78 1.91
N SER A 129 -17.69 -8.62 1.32
CA SER A 129 -16.69 -8.53 0.26
C SER A 129 -15.32 -8.98 0.75
N VAL A 130 -14.88 -8.48 1.92
CA VAL A 130 -13.60 -8.87 2.55
C VAL A 130 -13.56 -10.37 2.85
N LEU A 131 -14.64 -10.95 3.40
CA LEU A 131 -14.72 -12.37 3.72
C LEU A 131 -14.77 -13.25 2.47
N SER A 132 -15.37 -12.76 1.38
CA SER A 132 -15.36 -13.44 0.08
C SER A 132 -13.96 -13.45 -0.54
N ARG A 133 -13.20 -12.37 -0.38
CA ARG A 133 -11.81 -12.24 -0.84
C ARG A 133 -10.84 -13.09 -0.02
N PHE A 134 -11.09 -13.22 1.28
CA PHE A 134 -10.26 -13.97 2.22
C PHE A 134 -11.07 -15.10 2.89
N PRO A 135 -11.40 -16.21 2.19
CA PRO A 135 -12.26 -17.26 2.71
C PRO A 135 -11.76 -17.87 4.04
N ARG A 136 -10.44 -17.93 4.25
CA ARG A 136 -9.85 -18.40 5.51
C ARG A 136 -10.24 -17.55 6.72
N LEU A 137 -10.46 -16.24 6.53
CA LEU A 137 -10.96 -15.38 7.60
C LEU A 137 -12.41 -15.67 7.93
N LYS A 138 -13.23 -16.06 6.92
CA LYS A 138 -14.63 -16.48 7.12
C LYS A 138 -14.70 -17.76 7.94
N GLU A 139 -13.87 -18.76 7.63
CA GLU A 139 -13.79 -20.03 8.38
C GLU A 139 -13.42 -19.82 9.86
N ARG A 140 -12.63 -18.78 10.15
CA ARG A 140 -12.08 -18.46 11.46
C ARG A 140 -12.66 -17.21 12.10
N PHE A 141 -13.85 -16.81 11.66
CA PHE A 141 -14.45 -15.50 11.92
C PHE A 141 -14.57 -15.16 13.41
N ASN A 142 -14.89 -16.15 14.25
CA ASN A 142 -15.04 -15.98 15.69
C ASN A 142 -13.77 -16.37 16.49
N GLN A 143 -12.69 -16.77 15.83
CA GLN A 143 -11.43 -17.13 16.50
C GLN A 143 -10.65 -15.87 16.89
N GLN A 144 -9.87 -15.97 17.95
CA GLN A 144 -8.93 -14.91 18.35
C GLN A 144 -7.82 -14.74 17.31
N ALA A 145 -7.45 -13.50 17.01
CA ALA A 145 -6.42 -13.18 16.03
C ALA A 145 -5.03 -13.75 16.38
N SER A 146 -4.74 -13.96 17.65
CA SER A 146 -3.50 -14.58 18.12
C SER A 146 -3.36 -16.04 17.65
N THR A 147 -4.45 -16.74 17.34
CA THR A 147 -4.44 -18.15 16.92
C THR A 147 -4.25 -18.34 15.41
N LEU A 148 -4.27 -17.25 14.65
CA LEU A 148 -4.07 -17.26 13.21
C LEU A 148 -2.60 -17.43 12.84
N SER A 149 -2.34 -18.09 11.71
CA SER A 149 -1.01 -18.09 11.08
C SER A 149 -0.61 -16.68 10.65
N GLY A 150 0.71 -16.45 10.46
CA GLY A 150 1.20 -15.14 10.05
C GLY A 150 0.60 -14.62 8.73
N GLY A 151 0.33 -15.51 7.77
CA GLY A 151 -0.32 -15.12 6.51
C GLY A 151 -1.80 -14.80 6.69
N GLU A 152 -2.53 -15.54 7.54
CA GLU A 152 -3.93 -15.22 7.87
C GLU A 152 -4.02 -13.89 8.64
N GLN A 153 -3.09 -13.62 9.55
CA GLN A 153 -3.00 -12.31 10.22
C GLN A 153 -2.75 -11.18 9.20
N GLN A 154 -1.88 -11.40 8.21
CA GLN A 154 -1.62 -10.42 7.16
C GLN A 154 -2.86 -10.16 6.29
N MET A 155 -3.57 -11.22 5.88
CA MET A 155 -4.84 -11.08 5.16
C MET A 155 -5.89 -10.32 6.01
N MET A 156 -5.94 -10.57 7.32
CA MET A 156 -6.85 -9.90 8.23
C MET A 156 -6.53 -8.40 8.37
N VAL A 157 -5.26 -7.99 8.47
CA VAL A 157 -4.93 -6.55 8.56
C VAL A 157 -5.16 -5.82 7.24
N ILE A 158 -4.96 -6.48 6.08
CA ILE A 158 -5.37 -5.95 4.78
C ILE A 158 -6.90 -5.81 4.74
N GLY A 159 -7.63 -6.87 5.12
CA GLY A 159 -9.09 -6.84 5.23
C GLY A 159 -9.59 -5.72 6.14
N ARG A 160 -8.96 -5.53 7.29
CA ARG A 160 -9.25 -4.42 8.22
C ARG A 160 -9.05 -3.05 7.56
N ALA A 161 -8.00 -2.86 6.77
CA ALA A 161 -7.80 -1.62 6.04
C ALA A 161 -8.89 -1.38 4.98
N LEU A 162 -9.35 -2.43 4.30
CA LEU A 162 -10.44 -2.36 3.32
C LEU A 162 -11.79 -2.02 3.95
N MET A 163 -12.02 -2.34 5.23
CA MET A 163 -13.25 -1.96 5.95
C MET A 163 -13.45 -0.44 6.03
N ALA A 164 -12.38 0.35 5.93
CA ALA A 164 -12.47 1.81 5.80
C ALA A 164 -13.01 2.26 4.43
N LYS A 165 -13.16 1.37 3.45
CA LYS A 165 -13.50 1.65 2.04
C LYS A 165 -12.58 2.71 1.43
N PRO A 166 -11.26 2.46 1.43
CA PRO A 166 -10.26 3.46 1.04
C PRO A 166 -10.28 3.70 -0.48
N LYS A 167 -9.87 4.90 -0.90
CA LYS A 167 -9.52 5.22 -2.28
C LYS A 167 -8.03 4.96 -2.55
N LEU A 168 -7.19 5.10 -1.52
CA LEU A 168 -5.76 4.83 -1.56
C LEU A 168 -5.37 3.89 -0.42
N LEU A 169 -4.80 2.74 -0.79
CA LEU A 169 -4.28 1.74 0.14
C LEU A 169 -2.74 1.77 0.13
N LEU A 170 -2.18 2.03 1.30
CA LEU A 170 -0.73 2.03 1.53
C LEU A 170 -0.35 0.70 2.22
N LEU A 171 0.58 -0.05 1.62
CA LEU A 171 1.02 -1.36 2.13
C LEU A 171 2.52 -1.30 2.44
N ASP A 172 2.88 -1.54 3.70
CA ASP A 172 4.28 -1.55 4.17
C ASP A 172 4.77 -2.98 4.37
N GLU A 173 5.56 -3.48 3.44
CA GLU A 173 6.17 -4.81 3.40
C GLU A 173 5.17 -5.96 3.70
N PRO A 174 4.05 -6.06 2.94
CA PRO A 174 3.00 -7.05 3.24
C PRO A 174 3.45 -8.49 3.06
N SER A 175 4.56 -8.76 2.36
CA SER A 175 5.08 -10.12 2.17
C SER A 175 6.12 -10.57 3.23
N LEU A 176 6.53 -9.65 4.11
CA LEU A 176 7.63 -9.91 5.06
C LEU A 176 7.29 -11.03 6.06
N GLY A 177 8.14 -12.05 6.11
CA GLY A 177 7.99 -13.18 7.03
C GLY A 177 6.76 -14.06 6.74
N ILE A 178 6.31 -14.08 5.48
CA ILE A 178 5.19 -14.89 4.99
C ILE A 178 5.71 -16.05 4.13
N ALA A 179 5.10 -17.22 4.26
CA ALA A 179 5.43 -18.38 3.44
C ALA A 179 5.15 -18.09 1.93
N PRO A 180 6.00 -18.59 1.00
CA PRO A 180 5.93 -18.24 -0.43
C PRO A 180 4.54 -18.41 -1.07
N LYS A 181 3.81 -19.48 -0.70
CA LYS A 181 2.45 -19.71 -1.20
C LYS A 181 1.48 -18.59 -0.80
N LEU A 182 1.56 -18.14 0.46
CA LEU A 182 0.68 -17.08 0.97
C LEU A 182 1.09 -15.69 0.43
N VAL A 183 2.36 -15.48 0.08
CA VAL A 183 2.80 -14.27 -0.64
C VAL A 183 2.08 -14.16 -1.98
N GLN A 184 1.92 -15.27 -2.71
CA GLN A 184 1.17 -15.28 -3.97
C GLN A 184 -0.32 -14.96 -3.76
N ASP A 185 -0.92 -15.46 -2.66
CA ASP A 185 -2.31 -15.18 -2.32
C ASP A 185 -2.50 -13.68 -2.00
N ILE A 186 -1.59 -13.09 -1.23
CA ILE A 186 -1.56 -11.65 -0.93
C ILE A 186 -1.39 -10.84 -2.22
N ALA A 187 -0.45 -11.22 -3.09
CA ALA A 187 -0.24 -10.56 -4.37
C ALA A 187 -1.50 -10.56 -5.24
N ARG A 188 -2.18 -11.72 -5.36
CA ARG A 188 -3.46 -11.83 -6.08
C ARG A 188 -4.55 -10.95 -5.47
N ALA A 189 -4.62 -10.90 -4.14
CA ALA A 189 -5.58 -10.05 -3.45
C ALA A 189 -5.34 -8.56 -3.73
N ILE A 190 -4.08 -8.10 -3.73
CA ILE A 190 -3.72 -6.70 -4.03
C ILE A 190 -4.13 -6.34 -5.46
N VAL A 191 -3.81 -7.20 -6.44
CA VAL A 191 -4.21 -7.00 -7.84
C VAL A 191 -5.74 -6.91 -7.98
N ALA A 192 -6.46 -7.82 -7.32
CA ALA A 192 -7.92 -7.83 -7.36
C ALA A 192 -8.54 -6.59 -6.70
N ILE A 193 -7.99 -6.12 -5.58
CA ILE A 193 -8.42 -4.87 -4.91
C ILE A 193 -8.27 -3.68 -5.86
N SER A 194 -7.13 -3.55 -6.52
CA SER A 194 -6.91 -2.43 -7.43
C SER A 194 -7.82 -2.52 -8.66
N ARG A 195 -7.86 -3.68 -9.33
CA ARG A 195 -8.58 -3.86 -10.59
C ARG A 195 -10.10 -3.85 -10.42
N ASP A 196 -10.62 -4.56 -9.42
CA ASP A 196 -12.06 -4.84 -9.29
C ASP A 196 -12.77 -3.75 -8.50
N GLU A 197 -12.08 -3.09 -7.57
CA GLU A 197 -12.65 -2.03 -6.71
C GLU A 197 -12.15 -0.63 -7.05
N GLY A 198 -11.21 -0.50 -8.02
CA GLY A 198 -10.63 0.78 -8.42
C GLY A 198 -9.78 1.46 -7.34
N VAL A 199 -9.35 0.70 -6.33
CA VAL A 199 -8.51 1.22 -5.24
C VAL A 199 -7.09 1.43 -5.76
N SER A 200 -6.57 2.64 -5.61
CA SER A 200 -5.16 2.93 -5.90
C SER A 200 -4.27 2.34 -4.81
N VAL A 201 -3.11 1.79 -5.17
CA VAL A 201 -2.23 1.12 -4.22
C VAL A 201 -0.81 1.67 -4.29
N LEU A 202 -0.25 2.08 -3.15
CA LEU A 202 1.19 2.30 -3.00
C LEU A 202 1.77 1.15 -2.17
N LEU A 203 2.54 0.29 -2.83
CA LEU A 203 3.13 -0.91 -2.26
C LEU A 203 4.61 -0.67 -1.96
N VAL A 204 4.99 -0.72 -0.71
CA VAL A 204 6.38 -0.72 -0.27
C VAL A 204 6.83 -2.15 -0.05
N GLU A 205 7.93 -2.57 -0.68
CA GLU A 205 8.43 -3.95 -0.60
C GLU A 205 9.95 -4.05 -0.70
N GLN A 206 10.49 -5.02 0.01
CA GLN A 206 11.85 -5.51 -0.21
C GLN A 206 11.87 -6.62 -1.26
N ASN A 207 10.80 -7.44 -1.36
CA ASN A 207 10.64 -8.45 -2.39
C ASN A 207 10.31 -7.79 -3.74
N SER A 208 11.35 -7.29 -4.39
CA SER A 208 11.23 -6.50 -5.63
C SER A 208 10.59 -7.30 -6.77
N ARG A 209 10.86 -8.62 -6.87
CA ARG A 209 10.26 -9.49 -7.89
C ARG A 209 8.73 -9.53 -7.75
N MET A 210 8.23 -9.74 -6.55
CA MET A 210 6.80 -9.74 -6.28
C MET A 210 6.20 -8.35 -6.54
N ALA A 211 6.81 -7.30 -6.02
CA ALA A 211 6.33 -5.93 -6.17
C ALA A 211 6.20 -5.52 -7.65
N LEU A 212 7.24 -5.75 -8.46
CA LEU A 212 7.26 -5.45 -9.89
C LEU A 212 6.26 -6.29 -10.69
N SER A 213 5.98 -7.53 -10.25
CA SER A 213 5.03 -8.42 -10.96
C SER A 213 3.57 -7.97 -10.85
N ILE A 214 3.21 -7.16 -9.84
CA ILE A 214 1.83 -6.74 -9.55
C ILE A 214 1.58 -5.24 -9.66
N SER A 215 2.61 -4.45 -9.97
CA SER A 215 2.50 -3.00 -10.12
C SER A 215 2.56 -2.54 -11.57
N ASN A 216 1.99 -1.37 -11.84
CA ASN A 216 2.03 -0.71 -13.13
C ASN A 216 3.38 0.00 -13.35
N ARG A 217 3.78 0.77 -12.35
CA ARG A 217 5.06 1.50 -12.29
C ARG A 217 5.75 1.22 -10.97
N ALA A 218 7.05 1.47 -10.95
CA ALA A 218 7.81 1.39 -9.71
C ALA A 218 8.87 2.49 -9.60
N TYR A 219 9.24 2.76 -8.36
CA TYR A 219 10.35 3.60 -7.96
C TYR A 219 11.34 2.76 -7.15
N ALA A 220 12.61 2.75 -7.57
CA ALA A 220 13.68 2.15 -6.80
C ALA A 220 14.32 3.21 -5.90
N MET A 221 14.44 2.89 -4.62
CA MET A 221 14.91 3.80 -3.60
C MET A 221 16.19 3.31 -2.93
N SER A 222 17.16 4.19 -2.81
CA SER A 222 18.40 3.93 -2.08
C SER A 222 18.78 5.16 -1.24
N THR A 223 19.14 4.92 0.02
CA THR A 223 19.68 5.94 0.96
C THR A 223 18.90 7.27 0.98
N GLY A 224 17.56 7.17 0.98
CA GLY A 224 16.67 8.33 1.05
C GLY A 224 16.38 9.03 -0.28
N GLN A 225 16.77 8.46 -1.42
CA GLN A 225 16.59 9.05 -2.76
C GLN A 225 15.97 8.04 -3.72
N ILE A 226 15.20 8.53 -4.70
CA ILE A 226 14.79 7.75 -5.86
C ILE A 226 15.96 7.67 -6.83
N VAL A 227 16.40 6.45 -7.13
CA VAL A 227 17.56 6.21 -8.03
C VAL A 227 17.12 5.76 -9.42
N LEU A 228 15.92 5.19 -9.54
CA LEU A 228 15.36 4.75 -10.81
C LEU A 228 13.83 4.73 -10.72
N SER A 229 13.15 5.00 -11.82
CA SER A 229 11.69 4.90 -11.92
C SER A 229 11.28 4.55 -13.34
N GLY A 230 10.13 3.89 -13.48
CA GLY A 230 9.60 3.53 -14.78
C GLY A 230 8.46 2.51 -14.72
N ALA A 231 8.02 2.03 -15.88
CA ALA A 231 7.07 0.94 -15.95
C ALA A 231 7.66 -0.32 -15.31
N SER A 232 6.86 -1.01 -14.48
CA SER A 232 7.36 -2.19 -13.73
C SER A 232 7.87 -3.30 -14.63
N LYS A 233 7.27 -3.46 -15.82
CA LYS A 233 7.72 -4.42 -16.84
C LYS A 233 9.15 -4.13 -17.33
N ASP A 234 9.46 -2.84 -17.55
CA ASP A 234 10.77 -2.42 -18.03
C ASP A 234 11.83 -2.58 -16.93
N LEU A 235 11.47 -2.16 -15.70
CA LEU A 235 12.34 -2.28 -14.53
C LEU A 235 12.65 -3.74 -14.16
N MET A 236 11.76 -4.68 -14.44
CA MET A 236 11.99 -6.11 -14.21
C MET A 236 13.14 -6.66 -15.09
N HIS A 237 13.38 -6.03 -16.23
CA HIS A 237 14.45 -6.40 -17.18
C HIS A 237 15.68 -5.49 -17.10
N ASP A 238 15.65 -4.41 -16.30
CA ASP A 238 16.80 -3.50 -16.13
C ASP A 238 17.92 -4.17 -15.33
N GLU A 239 19.12 -4.23 -15.90
CA GLU A 239 20.28 -4.88 -15.29
C GLU A 239 20.67 -4.27 -13.93
N ARG A 240 20.46 -2.96 -13.73
CA ARG A 240 20.73 -2.28 -12.43
C ARG A 240 19.78 -2.79 -11.37
N ILE A 241 18.50 -3.01 -11.72
CA ILE A 241 17.49 -3.56 -10.81
C ILE A 241 17.79 -5.04 -10.53
N LYS A 242 18.16 -5.83 -11.55
CA LYS A 242 18.54 -7.24 -11.37
C LYS A 242 19.73 -7.35 -10.41
N ALA A 243 20.79 -6.61 -10.65
CA ALA A 243 21.99 -6.65 -9.82
C ALA A 243 21.75 -6.19 -8.37
N ALA A 244 20.93 -5.13 -8.19
CA ALA A 244 20.75 -4.52 -6.86
C ALA A 244 19.61 -5.14 -6.04
N TYR A 245 18.55 -5.66 -6.68
CA TYR A 245 17.29 -5.96 -6.01
C TYR A 245 16.64 -7.30 -6.37
N LEU A 246 17.01 -7.95 -7.49
CA LEU A 246 16.38 -9.22 -7.90
C LEU A 246 17.22 -10.46 -7.57
N GLY A 247 18.41 -10.28 -7.00
CA GLY A 247 19.40 -11.35 -6.85
C GLY A 247 19.89 -11.74 -8.24
N GLY A 248 21.01 -11.22 -8.67
CA GLY A 248 21.63 -11.65 -9.93
C GLY A 248 21.77 -13.17 -9.89
N ASP A 249 21.36 -13.86 -10.96
CA ASP A 249 21.68 -15.26 -11.17
C ASP A 249 23.21 -15.39 -11.10
N LEU A 250 23.72 -16.05 -10.03
CA LEU A 250 25.07 -16.56 -9.96
C LEU A 250 25.13 -17.87 -10.70
#